data_f677614dbb5ca1daf9ac9bbcb3803db2
#
_entry.id   f677614dbb5ca1daf9ac9bbcb3803db2
#
_cell.length_a   1.000
_cell.length_b   1.000
_cell.length_c   1.000
_cell.angle_alpha   90.00
_cell.angle_beta   90.00
_cell.angle_gamma   90.00
#
_symmetry.space_group_name_H-M   'P 1'
#
loop_
_entity.id
_entity.type
_entity.pdbx_description
1 polymer ?
#
loop_
_entity_poly.entity_id
_entity_poly.type
_entity_poly.pdbx_seq_one_letter_code
_entity_poly.pdbx_strand_id
1 'polypeptide(L)'
;MQEYKAHILIVDDDTRILALLKQFLNKNEFLVSTAVSAIEAKDLLKTSNYDLIILDVMLPSITGLDFATTIRDAGNNIPIVMLTALSEADDRVKGLEAGASDYVIKPFEPRELLLRINNLINNYNNPKKEKNITRFGNNFYNYNTKEFTKNDQIIPLSSTEQKLLEIFIERLGTSVSRLELSKIMGGLSERSIDVQITRIRNKLEDNPKEPKYLKTVRNEGYALYT
;
A
#
# COMPACT_ATOMS: atom_id res chain seq x y z
N MET A 1 21.86 13.63 13.78
CA MET A 1 20.77 12.75 14.27
C MET A 1 20.51 11.73 13.18
N GLN A 2 20.45 10.46 13.53
CA GLN A 2 20.12 9.42 12.56
C GLN A 2 18.61 9.55 12.24
N GLU A 3 18.28 9.80 10.98
CA GLU A 3 16.90 9.94 10.53
C GLU A 3 16.37 8.53 10.23
N TYR A 4 15.39 8.06 10.99
CA TYR A 4 14.75 6.76 10.77
C TYR A 4 13.54 6.91 9.84
N LYS A 5 13.30 5.88 9.01
CA LYS A 5 12.16 5.85 8.08
C LYS A 5 10.81 5.81 8.80
N ALA A 6 10.72 5.03 9.87
CA ALA A 6 9.53 4.85 10.69
C ALA A 6 9.85 4.11 11.98
N HIS A 7 8.96 4.18 12.98
CA HIS A 7 9.05 3.46 14.25
C HIS A 7 8.13 2.25 14.26
N ILE A 8 8.68 1.06 14.39
CA ILE A 8 7.97 -0.21 14.33
C ILE A 8 7.95 -0.86 15.72
N LEU A 9 6.78 -1.31 16.17
CA LEU A 9 6.63 -2.16 17.35
C LEU A 9 6.52 -3.62 16.89
N ILE A 10 7.36 -4.50 17.47
CA ILE A 10 7.28 -5.95 17.24
C ILE A 10 6.80 -6.60 18.52
N VAL A 11 5.78 -7.46 18.41
CA VAL A 11 5.18 -8.18 19.54
C VAL A 11 5.19 -9.68 19.22
N ASP A 12 6.02 -10.42 19.96
CA ASP A 12 6.19 -11.88 19.79
C ASP A 12 6.77 -12.43 21.12
N ASP A 13 6.31 -13.55 21.61
CA ASP A 13 6.83 -14.16 22.86
C ASP A 13 8.19 -14.85 22.65
N ASP A 14 8.55 -15.18 21.37
CA ASP A 14 9.87 -15.70 21.06
C ASP A 14 10.91 -14.58 20.95
N THR A 15 11.72 -14.43 22.00
CA THR A 15 12.79 -13.41 22.08
C THR A 15 13.83 -13.53 20.97
N ARG A 16 14.00 -14.73 20.36
CA ARG A 16 14.92 -14.95 19.25
C ARG A 16 14.38 -14.30 17.96
N ILE A 17 13.07 -14.42 17.72
CA ILE A 17 12.39 -13.76 16.60
C ILE A 17 12.46 -12.25 16.78
N LEU A 18 12.18 -11.75 17.99
CA LEU A 18 12.32 -10.33 18.31
C LEU A 18 13.71 -9.79 18.00
N ALA A 19 14.77 -10.50 18.46
CA ALA A 19 16.16 -10.09 18.24
C ALA A 19 16.53 -10.07 16.75
N LEU A 20 16.16 -11.12 16.00
CA LEU A 20 16.44 -11.24 14.57
C LEU A 20 15.72 -10.14 13.76
N LEU A 21 14.44 -9.95 14.00
CA LEU A 21 13.66 -8.92 13.31
C LEU A 21 14.13 -7.51 13.65
N LYS A 22 14.41 -7.23 14.93
CA LYS A 22 14.97 -5.95 15.36
C LYS A 22 16.29 -5.67 14.66
N GLN A 23 17.22 -6.62 14.63
CA GLN A 23 18.49 -6.45 13.94
C GLN A 23 18.31 -6.21 12.43
N PHE A 24 17.43 -6.97 11.80
CA PHE A 24 17.16 -6.86 10.36
C PHE A 24 16.52 -5.52 10.00
N LEU A 25 15.49 -5.08 10.74
CA LEU A 25 14.80 -3.83 10.48
C LEU A 25 15.65 -2.60 10.81
N ASN A 26 16.45 -2.65 11.88
CA ASN A 26 17.39 -1.57 12.19
C ASN A 26 18.43 -1.38 11.06
N LYS A 27 18.92 -2.47 10.45
CA LYS A 27 19.82 -2.41 9.26
C LYS A 27 19.13 -1.77 8.05
N ASN A 28 17.80 -1.79 7.99
CA ASN A 28 16.99 -1.16 6.95
C ASN A 28 16.46 0.21 7.34
N GLU A 29 17.09 0.87 8.34
CA GLU A 29 16.83 2.25 8.77
C GLU A 29 15.47 2.47 9.48
N PHE A 30 14.88 1.43 10.08
CA PHE A 30 13.74 1.56 10.97
C PHE A 30 14.17 1.70 12.43
N LEU A 31 13.42 2.48 13.19
CA LEU A 31 13.50 2.44 14.65
C LEU A 31 12.61 1.29 15.14
N VAL A 32 13.10 0.44 16.04
CA VAL A 32 12.39 -0.77 16.47
C VAL A 32 12.30 -0.90 17.97
N SER A 33 11.07 -0.95 18.48
CA SER A 33 10.73 -1.39 19.83
C SER A 33 10.21 -2.82 19.83
N THR A 34 10.41 -3.54 20.91
CA THR A 34 9.98 -4.94 21.03
C THR A 34 9.20 -5.15 22.32
N ALA A 35 8.20 -6.02 22.28
CA ALA A 35 7.40 -6.46 23.42
C ALA A 35 7.25 -7.98 23.40
N VAL A 36 7.32 -8.64 24.55
CA VAL A 36 7.15 -10.11 24.67
C VAL A 36 5.70 -10.51 24.94
N SER A 37 4.79 -9.55 25.08
CA SER A 37 3.39 -9.78 25.36
C SER A 37 2.50 -8.62 24.92
N ALA A 38 1.20 -8.88 24.76
CA ALA A 38 0.20 -7.85 24.52
C ALA A 38 0.13 -6.79 25.62
N ILE A 39 0.40 -7.17 26.88
CA ILE A 39 0.38 -6.25 28.03
C ILE A 39 1.52 -5.23 27.89
N GLU A 40 2.75 -5.70 27.66
CA GLU A 40 3.91 -4.83 27.45
C GLU A 40 3.73 -3.94 26.22
N ALA A 41 3.22 -4.49 25.12
CA ALA A 41 2.90 -3.74 23.91
C ALA A 41 1.89 -2.61 24.19
N LYS A 42 0.85 -2.89 24.99
CA LYS A 42 -0.15 -1.88 25.38
C LYS A 42 0.46 -0.72 26.16
N ASP A 43 1.43 -0.99 27.04
CA ASP A 43 2.09 0.06 27.81
C ASP A 43 3.04 0.89 26.93
N LEU A 44 3.73 0.26 25.98
CA LEU A 44 4.54 0.95 24.98
C LEU A 44 3.70 1.86 24.08
N LEU A 45 2.52 1.42 23.66
CA LEU A 45 1.59 2.21 22.84
C LEU A 45 1.04 3.46 23.57
N LYS A 46 1.07 3.49 24.92
CA LYS A 46 0.69 4.68 25.70
C LYS A 46 1.80 5.73 25.76
N THR A 47 3.05 5.30 25.67
CA THR A 47 4.23 6.15 25.91
C THR A 47 4.94 6.60 24.66
N SER A 48 4.70 5.95 23.53
CA SER A 48 5.37 6.20 22.25
C SER A 48 4.42 6.07 21.07
N ASN A 49 4.72 6.81 20.01
CA ASN A 49 4.03 6.68 18.74
C ASN A 49 4.76 5.67 17.85
N TYR A 50 3.99 4.85 17.17
CA TYR A 50 4.47 3.85 16.23
C TYR A 50 3.78 4.04 14.87
N ASP A 51 4.48 3.71 13.80
CA ASP A 51 3.98 3.78 12.42
C ASP A 51 3.43 2.44 11.93
N LEU A 52 3.82 1.33 12.58
CA LEU A 52 3.38 -0.02 12.24
C LEU A 52 3.61 -0.97 13.43
N ILE A 53 2.73 -1.96 13.56
CA ILE A 53 2.88 -3.07 14.51
C ILE A 53 3.08 -4.37 13.73
N ILE A 54 4.11 -5.15 14.10
CA ILE A 54 4.26 -6.55 13.72
C ILE A 54 3.81 -7.37 14.93
N LEU A 55 2.81 -8.24 14.76
CA LEU A 55 2.12 -8.89 15.86
C LEU A 55 2.01 -10.40 15.63
N ASP A 56 2.55 -11.19 16.53
CA ASP A 56 2.29 -12.62 16.51
C ASP A 56 0.84 -12.91 16.89
N VAL A 57 0.22 -13.83 16.15
CA VAL A 57 -1.14 -14.33 16.46
C VAL A 57 -1.13 -15.14 17.74
N MET A 58 -0.08 -15.93 17.98
CA MET A 58 0.02 -16.89 19.09
C MET A 58 0.74 -16.29 20.30
N LEU A 59 0.16 -15.25 20.91
CA LEU A 59 0.68 -14.69 22.15
C LEU A 59 0.08 -15.39 23.39
N PRO A 60 0.86 -15.46 24.48
CA PRO A 60 0.34 -16.01 25.74
C PRO A 60 -0.69 -15.04 26.38
N SER A 61 -1.70 -15.60 27.01
CA SER A 61 -2.77 -14.93 27.77
C SER A 61 -3.79 -14.16 26.93
N ILE A 62 -3.37 -13.34 25.99
CA ILE A 62 -4.22 -12.57 25.07
C ILE A 62 -3.71 -12.85 23.66
N THR A 63 -4.56 -13.38 22.77
CA THR A 63 -4.14 -13.66 21.40
C THR A 63 -3.83 -12.38 20.64
N GLY A 64 -2.96 -12.47 19.63
CA GLY A 64 -2.68 -11.31 18.77
C GLY A 64 -3.94 -10.77 18.07
N LEU A 65 -4.93 -11.63 17.77
CA LEU A 65 -6.21 -11.23 17.20
C LEU A 65 -7.02 -10.37 18.17
N ASP A 66 -7.16 -10.82 19.43
CA ASP A 66 -7.87 -10.08 20.49
C ASP A 66 -7.18 -8.75 20.78
N PHE A 67 -5.84 -8.74 20.75
CA PHE A 67 -5.08 -7.52 20.96
C PHE A 67 -5.27 -6.53 19.80
N ALA A 68 -5.28 -7.00 18.53
CA ALA A 68 -5.57 -6.15 17.38
C ALA A 68 -6.97 -5.54 17.49
N THR A 69 -7.99 -6.35 17.84
CA THR A 69 -9.35 -5.86 18.09
C THR A 69 -9.35 -4.77 19.18
N THR A 70 -8.64 -4.98 20.29
CA THR A 70 -8.52 -3.98 21.35
C THR A 70 -7.91 -2.66 20.86
N ILE A 71 -6.91 -2.72 19.97
CA ILE A 71 -6.31 -1.53 19.36
C ILE A 71 -7.33 -0.80 18.49
N ARG A 72 -8.11 -1.54 17.69
CA ARG A 72 -9.14 -0.95 16.81
C ARG A 72 -10.30 -0.33 17.58
N ASP A 73 -10.77 -1.01 18.63
CA ASP A 73 -11.84 -0.51 19.52
C ASP A 73 -11.44 0.79 20.23
N ALA A 74 -10.13 0.97 20.49
CA ALA A 74 -9.59 2.23 20.99
C ALA A 74 -9.48 3.34 19.91
N GLY A 75 -9.96 3.12 18.69
CA GLY A 75 -9.91 4.07 17.58
C GLY A 75 -8.53 4.23 16.93
N ASN A 76 -7.59 3.35 17.25
CA ASN A 76 -6.24 3.41 16.68
C ASN A 76 -6.17 2.61 15.37
N ASN A 77 -5.94 3.29 14.27
CA ASN A 77 -5.88 2.73 12.91
C ASN A 77 -4.45 2.39 12.45
N ILE A 78 -3.48 2.31 13.36
CA ILE A 78 -2.10 1.93 13.03
C ILE A 78 -2.06 0.63 12.21
N PRO A 79 -1.27 0.54 11.13
CA PRO A 79 -1.14 -0.69 10.36
C PRO A 79 -0.63 -1.84 11.22
N ILE A 80 -1.26 -3.01 11.11
CA ILE A 80 -0.88 -4.23 11.82
C ILE A 80 -0.57 -5.32 10.81
N VAL A 81 0.65 -5.85 10.85
CA VAL A 81 1.05 -7.08 10.13
C VAL A 81 1.02 -8.24 11.11
N MET A 82 0.15 -9.21 10.85
CA MET A 82 0.10 -10.43 11.66
C MET A 82 1.17 -11.43 11.21
N LEU A 83 1.90 -11.99 12.16
CA LEU A 83 2.73 -13.18 11.94
C LEU A 83 1.97 -14.40 12.43
N THR A 84 1.82 -15.43 11.60
CA THR A 84 1.04 -16.61 11.96
C THR A 84 1.71 -17.91 11.48
N ALA A 85 1.63 -18.95 12.28
CA ALA A 85 1.96 -20.31 11.87
C ALA A 85 0.78 -21.01 11.17
N LEU A 86 -0.42 -20.40 11.19
CA LEU A 86 -1.64 -20.99 10.64
C LEU A 86 -1.72 -20.71 9.14
N SER A 87 -1.86 -21.77 8.35
CA SER A 87 -1.92 -21.72 6.89
C SER A 87 -3.33 -21.79 6.32
N GLU A 88 -4.35 -21.97 7.18
CA GLU A 88 -5.72 -22.15 6.74
C GLU A 88 -6.37 -20.82 6.32
N ALA A 89 -7.17 -20.89 5.25
CA ALA A 89 -7.84 -19.72 4.68
C ALA A 89 -8.79 -19.04 5.68
N ASP A 90 -9.44 -19.82 6.53
CA ASP A 90 -10.40 -19.34 7.54
C ASP A 90 -9.74 -18.47 8.63
N ASP A 91 -8.50 -18.75 9.00
CA ASP A 91 -7.77 -17.96 9.99
C ASP A 91 -7.32 -16.60 9.44
N ARG A 92 -7.06 -16.54 8.13
CA ARG A 92 -6.77 -15.28 7.44
C ARG A 92 -7.99 -14.38 7.36
N VAL A 93 -9.19 -14.96 7.16
CA VAL A 93 -10.45 -14.21 7.16
C VAL A 93 -10.73 -13.62 8.55
N LYS A 94 -10.64 -14.44 9.61
CA LYS A 94 -10.79 -13.98 11.00
C LYS A 94 -9.88 -12.83 11.35
N GLY A 95 -8.68 -12.85 10.87
CA GLY A 95 -7.73 -11.82 11.18
C GLY A 95 -7.94 -10.53 10.40
N LEU A 96 -8.40 -10.58 9.15
CA LEU A 96 -8.83 -9.39 8.44
C LEU A 96 -10.06 -8.76 9.15
N GLU A 97 -10.97 -9.58 9.66
CA GLU A 97 -12.10 -9.15 10.48
C GLU A 97 -11.64 -8.51 11.81
N ALA A 98 -10.55 -9.00 12.41
CA ALA A 98 -9.93 -8.40 13.59
C ALA A 98 -9.19 -7.08 13.30
N GLY A 99 -9.18 -6.62 12.02
CA GLY A 99 -8.61 -5.33 11.63
C GLY A 99 -7.10 -5.37 11.33
N ALA A 100 -6.51 -6.53 11.03
CA ALA A 100 -5.16 -6.61 10.50
C ALA A 100 -5.08 -5.98 9.10
N SER A 101 -3.94 -5.37 8.80
CA SER A 101 -3.66 -4.75 7.49
C SER A 101 -3.01 -5.73 6.52
N ASP A 102 -2.28 -6.73 7.01
CA ASP A 102 -1.65 -7.80 6.21
C ASP A 102 -1.29 -9.02 7.08
N TYR A 103 -0.99 -10.15 6.41
CA TYR A 103 -0.61 -11.42 7.03
C TYR A 103 0.68 -11.97 6.44
N VAL A 104 1.53 -12.51 7.30
CA VAL A 104 2.75 -13.22 6.91
C VAL A 104 2.80 -14.56 7.62
N ILE A 105 2.90 -15.63 6.85
CA ILE A 105 2.94 -17.01 7.37
C ILE A 105 4.37 -17.36 7.78
N LYS A 106 4.53 -17.89 9.00
CA LYS A 106 5.80 -18.44 9.49
C LYS A 106 5.98 -19.88 8.91
N PRO A 107 7.20 -20.25 8.39
CA PRO A 107 8.40 -19.42 8.25
C PRO A 107 8.32 -18.47 7.04
N PHE A 108 8.88 -17.28 7.17
CA PHE A 108 8.89 -16.25 6.14
C PHE A 108 10.29 -15.74 5.82
N GLU A 109 10.45 -15.21 4.61
CA GLU A 109 11.66 -14.53 4.20
C GLU A 109 11.66 -13.08 4.74
N PRO A 110 12.71 -12.62 5.45
CA PRO A 110 12.76 -11.26 5.99
C PRO A 110 12.59 -10.17 4.92
N ARG A 111 13.02 -10.42 3.67
CA ARG A 111 12.83 -9.50 2.55
C ARG A 111 11.37 -9.34 2.15
N GLU A 112 10.59 -10.41 2.21
CA GLU A 112 9.13 -10.35 1.95
C GLU A 112 8.44 -9.47 2.98
N LEU A 113 8.72 -9.70 4.28
CA LEU A 113 8.19 -8.88 5.36
C LEU A 113 8.57 -7.40 5.18
N LEU A 114 9.81 -7.10 4.80
CA LEU A 114 10.27 -5.73 4.55
C LEU A 114 9.49 -5.03 3.44
N LEU A 115 9.19 -5.72 2.33
CA LEU A 115 8.40 -5.17 1.24
C LEU A 115 6.97 -4.82 1.69
N ARG A 116 6.34 -5.69 2.49
CA ARG A 116 5.01 -5.48 3.04
C ARG A 116 4.97 -4.30 4.00
N ILE A 117 5.95 -4.20 4.90
CA ILE A 117 6.13 -3.08 5.84
C ILE A 117 6.24 -1.76 5.08
N ASN A 118 7.13 -1.67 4.08
CA ASN A 118 7.29 -0.46 3.29
C ASN A 118 5.99 -0.04 2.59
N ASN A 119 5.26 -0.99 2.02
CA ASN A 119 3.98 -0.71 1.36
C ASN A 119 2.93 -0.17 2.34
N LEU A 120 2.82 -0.78 3.53
CA LEU A 120 1.86 -0.36 4.54
C LEU A 120 2.19 1.01 5.12
N ILE A 121 3.45 1.27 5.47
CA ILE A 121 3.88 2.57 6.00
C ILE A 121 3.68 3.69 4.95
N ASN A 122 4.06 3.43 3.69
CA ASN A 122 3.86 4.39 2.61
C ASN A 122 2.38 4.71 2.37
N ASN A 123 1.49 3.75 2.54
CA ASN A 123 0.05 3.95 2.41
C ASN A 123 -0.53 4.69 3.63
N TYR A 124 -0.08 4.37 4.83
CA TYR A 124 -0.57 4.97 6.08
C TYR A 124 -0.10 6.43 6.25
N ASN A 125 1.18 6.72 5.98
CA ASN A 125 1.75 8.07 6.11
C ASN A 125 1.37 9.02 4.95
N ASN A 126 0.75 8.51 3.90
CA ASN A 126 0.16 9.30 2.83
C ASN A 126 -1.36 9.11 2.79
N PRO A 127 -2.15 9.75 3.69
CA PRO A 127 -3.61 9.67 3.67
C PRO A 127 -4.23 10.23 2.38
N LYS A 128 -3.46 10.94 1.53
CA LYS A 128 -3.83 11.24 0.14
C LYS A 128 -3.84 9.99 -0.76
N LYS A 129 -3.23 8.86 -0.32
CA LYS A 129 -3.30 7.53 -0.95
C LYS A 129 -4.38 6.62 -0.36
N GLU A 130 -5.25 7.09 0.53
CA GLU A 130 -6.45 6.36 1.00
C GLU A 130 -7.50 6.10 -0.10
N LYS A 131 -7.13 6.31 -1.35
CA LYS A 131 -7.91 5.80 -2.46
C LYS A 131 -7.13 4.68 -3.14
N ASN A 132 -7.10 3.49 -2.52
CA ASN A 132 -6.79 2.26 -3.26
C ASN A 132 -7.68 2.13 -4.50
N ILE A 133 -8.72 2.94 -4.60
CA ILE A 133 -9.62 3.07 -5.73
C ILE A 133 -9.71 4.55 -6.12
N THR A 134 -9.17 4.91 -7.28
CA THR A 134 -9.41 6.22 -7.87
C THR A 134 -10.64 6.14 -8.76
N ARG A 135 -11.59 7.03 -8.53
CA ARG A 135 -12.84 7.12 -9.27
C ARG A 135 -12.82 8.33 -10.21
N PHE A 136 -13.21 8.12 -11.46
CA PHE A 136 -13.45 9.17 -12.44
C PHE A 136 -14.72 8.81 -13.24
N GLY A 137 -15.84 9.45 -12.88
CA GLY A 137 -17.17 9.08 -13.36
C GLY A 137 -17.55 7.65 -12.99
N ASN A 138 -17.87 6.83 -14.01
CA ASN A 138 -18.19 5.41 -13.85
C ASN A 138 -16.94 4.50 -13.98
N ASN A 139 -15.76 5.08 -13.98
CA ASN A 139 -14.51 4.35 -14.05
C ASN A 139 -13.85 4.26 -12.67
N PHE A 140 -13.20 3.12 -12.41
CA PHE A 140 -12.49 2.86 -11.16
C PHE A 140 -11.13 2.25 -11.47
N TYR A 141 -10.10 2.72 -10.80
CA TYR A 141 -8.80 2.07 -10.81
C TYR A 141 -8.43 1.63 -9.41
N ASN A 142 -8.21 0.34 -9.22
CA ASN A 142 -7.79 -0.23 -7.94
C ASN A 142 -6.27 -0.44 -7.95
N TYR A 143 -5.55 0.31 -7.10
CA TYR A 143 -4.09 0.23 -7.00
C TYR A 143 -3.57 -1.10 -6.45
N ASN A 144 -4.36 -1.79 -5.62
CA ASN A 144 -3.92 -3.05 -5.01
C ASN A 144 -4.02 -4.21 -6.00
N THR A 145 -5.14 -4.31 -6.71
CA THR A 145 -5.37 -5.38 -7.70
C THR A 145 -4.83 -5.01 -9.08
N LYS A 146 -4.47 -3.73 -9.29
CA LYS A 146 -4.05 -3.19 -10.59
C LYS A 146 -5.12 -3.29 -11.67
N GLU A 147 -6.37 -3.36 -11.26
CA GLU A 147 -7.52 -3.52 -12.14
C GLU A 147 -8.16 -2.17 -12.46
N PHE A 148 -8.49 -2.01 -13.73
CA PHE A 148 -9.30 -0.91 -14.21
C PHE A 148 -10.70 -1.42 -14.54
N THR A 149 -11.72 -0.80 -13.96
CA THR A 149 -13.12 -1.15 -14.14
C THR A 149 -13.86 0.02 -14.76
N LYS A 150 -14.66 -0.24 -15.80
CA LYS A 150 -15.56 0.71 -16.46
C LYS A 150 -16.96 0.11 -16.51
N ASN A 151 -17.97 0.83 -15.99
CA ASN A 151 -19.36 0.36 -15.92
C ASN A 151 -19.47 -1.06 -15.33
N ASP A 152 -18.79 -1.31 -14.22
CA ASP A 152 -18.73 -2.59 -13.50
C ASP A 152 -18.09 -3.76 -14.28
N GLN A 153 -17.42 -3.47 -15.40
CA GLN A 153 -16.67 -4.46 -16.17
C GLN A 153 -15.16 -4.21 -16.06
N ILE A 154 -14.40 -5.26 -15.80
CA ILE A 154 -12.95 -5.20 -15.79
C ILE A 154 -12.44 -5.04 -17.21
N ILE A 155 -11.70 -3.96 -17.46
CA ILE A 155 -11.07 -3.66 -18.75
C ILE A 155 -9.57 -3.95 -18.64
N PRO A 156 -9.04 -4.92 -19.39
CA PRO A 156 -7.63 -5.26 -19.30
C PRO A 156 -6.75 -4.12 -19.82
N LEU A 157 -5.75 -3.75 -19.02
CA LEU A 157 -4.69 -2.81 -19.39
C LEU A 157 -3.39 -3.58 -19.64
N SER A 158 -2.64 -3.17 -20.66
CA SER A 158 -1.25 -3.59 -20.81
C SER A 158 -0.40 -2.96 -19.70
N SER A 159 0.77 -3.53 -19.40
CA SER A 159 1.70 -2.99 -18.38
C SER A 159 2.09 -1.53 -18.66
N THR A 160 2.22 -1.15 -19.92
CA THR A 160 2.53 0.23 -20.32
C THR A 160 1.35 1.18 -20.10
N GLU A 161 0.13 0.77 -20.45
CA GLU A 161 -1.09 1.55 -20.22
C GLU A 161 -1.36 1.72 -18.74
N GLN A 162 -1.18 0.66 -17.95
CA GLN A 162 -1.33 0.67 -16.50
C GLN A 162 -0.36 1.66 -15.85
N LYS A 163 0.93 1.58 -16.20
CA LYS A 163 1.95 2.48 -15.65
C LYS A 163 1.67 3.95 -16.01
N LEU A 164 1.24 4.23 -17.25
CA LEU A 164 0.84 5.58 -17.64
C LEU A 164 -0.40 6.07 -16.89
N LEU A 165 -1.41 5.24 -16.73
CA LEU A 165 -2.61 5.59 -15.96
C LEU A 165 -2.26 5.91 -14.51
N GLU A 166 -1.40 5.11 -13.87
CA GLU A 166 -0.92 5.35 -12.51
C GLU A 166 -0.21 6.71 -12.37
N ILE A 167 0.66 7.07 -13.32
CA ILE A 167 1.34 8.37 -13.34
C ILE A 167 0.33 9.53 -13.35
N PHE A 168 -0.72 9.41 -14.18
CA PHE A 168 -1.76 10.44 -14.24
C PHE A 168 -2.65 10.48 -13.01
N ILE A 169 -2.95 9.34 -12.41
CA ILE A 169 -3.74 9.29 -11.18
C ILE A 169 -2.96 9.90 -10.01
N GLU A 170 -1.66 9.68 -9.92
CA GLU A 170 -0.80 10.31 -8.91
C GLU A 170 -0.74 11.83 -9.05
N ARG A 171 -1.00 12.36 -10.25
CA ARG A 171 -0.92 13.77 -10.62
C ARG A 171 -2.25 14.32 -11.14
N LEU A 172 -3.36 13.91 -10.55
CA LEU A 172 -4.69 14.36 -10.95
C LEU A 172 -4.77 15.89 -11.07
N GLY A 173 -5.33 16.35 -12.19
CA GLY A 173 -5.49 17.78 -12.50
C GLY A 173 -4.21 18.50 -12.93
N THR A 174 -3.05 17.82 -12.90
CA THR A 174 -1.76 18.41 -13.29
C THR A 174 -1.33 17.89 -14.65
N SER A 175 -0.86 18.78 -15.53
CA SER A 175 -0.34 18.40 -16.84
C SER A 175 1.05 17.76 -16.72
N VAL A 176 1.26 16.68 -17.48
CA VAL A 176 2.57 16.01 -17.59
C VAL A 176 3.02 16.07 -19.03
N SER A 177 4.22 16.60 -19.27
CA SER A 177 4.75 16.78 -20.62
C SER A 177 5.13 15.44 -21.27
N ARG A 178 5.12 15.41 -22.61
CA ARG A 178 5.56 14.22 -23.38
C ARG A 178 6.99 13.80 -23.03
N LEU A 179 7.86 14.81 -22.90
CA LEU A 179 9.26 14.57 -22.52
C LEU A 179 9.40 13.95 -21.14
N GLU A 180 8.62 14.43 -20.17
CA GLU A 180 8.61 13.88 -18.83
C GLU A 180 8.06 12.46 -18.81
N LEU A 181 6.93 12.22 -19.48
CA LEU A 181 6.37 10.87 -19.65
C LEU A 181 7.37 9.94 -20.31
N SER A 182 8.07 10.39 -21.35
CA SER A 182 9.14 9.63 -22.01
C SER A 182 10.21 9.19 -21.02
N LYS A 183 10.71 10.10 -20.18
CA LYS A 183 11.73 9.81 -19.16
C LYS A 183 11.24 8.78 -18.12
N ILE A 184 10.04 8.98 -17.57
CA ILE A 184 9.46 8.09 -16.55
C ILE A 184 9.19 6.69 -17.14
N MET A 185 8.82 6.62 -18.41
CA MET A 185 8.50 5.40 -19.13
C MET A 185 9.72 4.67 -19.73
N GLY A 186 10.94 5.03 -19.28
CA GLY A 186 12.17 4.36 -19.71
C GLY A 186 12.65 4.73 -21.10
N GLY A 187 12.41 5.97 -21.54
CA GLY A 187 12.90 6.50 -22.83
C GLY A 187 12.01 6.18 -24.03
N LEU A 188 10.74 5.90 -23.82
CA LEU A 188 9.78 5.77 -24.93
C LEU A 188 9.73 7.07 -25.75
N SER A 189 9.70 6.96 -27.09
CA SER A 189 9.55 8.15 -27.93
C SER A 189 8.24 8.89 -27.64
N GLU A 190 8.23 10.22 -27.82
CA GLU A 190 7.01 11.02 -27.66
C GLU A 190 5.84 10.52 -28.51
N ARG A 191 6.14 10.06 -29.73
CA ARG A 191 5.14 9.45 -30.61
C ARG A 191 4.57 8.15 -30.01
N SER A 192 5.40 7.36 -29.35
CA SER A 192 4.93 6.15 -28.64
C SER A 192 4.04 6.50 -27.46
N ILE A 193 4.34 7.58 -26.74
CA ILE A 193 3.47 8.11 -25.68
C ILE A 193 2.10 8.49 -26.27
N ASP A 194 2.05 9.25 -27.35
CA ASP A 194 0.78 9.65 -27.98
C ASP A 194 -0.07 8.45 -28.40
N VAL A 195 0.57 7.38 -28.88
CA VAL A 195 -0.13 6.12 -29.19
C VAL A 195 -0.71 5.47 -27.93
N GLN A 196 0.04 5.43 -26.83
CA GLN A 196 -0.44 4.85 -25.58
C GLN A 196 -1.58 5.69 -24.97
N ILE A 197 -1.49 7.02 -25.04
CA ILE A 197 -2.57 7.93 -24.63
C ILE A 197 -3.86 7.62 -25.41
N THR A 198 -3.74 7.43 -26.74
CA THR A 198 -4.90 7.08 -27.57
C THR A 198 -5.51 5.74 -27.14
N ARG A 199 -4.68 4.74 -26.84
CA ARG A 199 -5.15 3.43 -26.35
C ARG A 199 -5.85 3.53 -25.00
N ILE A 200 -5.31 4.30 -24.06
CA ILE A 200 -5.94 4.54 -22.76
C ILE A 200 -7.28 5.26 -22.95
N ARG A 201 -7.35 6.28 -23.81
CA ARG A 201 -8.61 6.98 -24.11
C ARG A 201 -9.67 6.02 -24.64
N ASN A 202 -9.32 5.12 -25.55
CA ASN A 202 -10.27 4.13 -26.07
C ASN A 202 -10.88 3.22 -25.00
N LYS A 203 -10.17 3.02 -23.88
CA LYS A 203 -10.63 2.22 -22.75
C LYS A 203 -11.37 3.06 -21.71
N LEU A 204 -10.86 4.25 -21.42
CA LEU A 204 -11.32 5.14 -20.38
C LEU A 204 -12.56 5.94 -20.77
N GLU A 205 -12.55 6.52 -21.98
CA GLU A 205 -13.55 7.50 -22.43
C GLU A 205 -14.74 6.81 -23.11
N ASP A 206 -15.88 7.47 -23.09
CA ASP A 206 -17.03 7.07 -23.90
C ASP A 206 -16.89 7.58 -25.34
N ASN A 207 -16.34 8.80 -25.51
CA ASN A 207 -15.93 9.34 -26.80
C ASN A 207 -14.43 9.71 -26.77
N PRO A 208 -13.53 8.84 -27.31
CA PRO A 208 -12.09 9.10 -27.31
C PRO A 208 -11.66 10.35 -28.10
N LYS A 209 -12.48 10.83 -29.03
CA LYS A 209 -12.20 12.05 -29.82
C LYS A 209 -12.47 13.33 -29.01
N GLU A 210 -13.36 13.25 -28.03
CA GLU A 210 -13.71 14.34 -27.11
C GLU A 210 -13.50 13.88 -25.67
N PRO A 211 -12.24 13.68 -25.25
CA PRO A 211 -11.95 13.05 -23.96
C PRO A 211 -12.42 13.92 -22.81
N LYS A 212 -13.18 13.31 -21.90
CA LYS A 212 -13.71 13.95 -20.71
C LYS A 212 -12.70 13.94 -19.58
N TYR A 213 -11.99 12.82 -19.43
CA TYR A 213 -11.08 12.59 -18.31
C TYR A 213 -9.61 12.82 -18.70
N LEU A 214 -9.07 12.11 -19.69
CA LEU A 214 -7.67 12.25 -20.11
C LEU A 214 -7.53 13.28 -21.22
N LYS A 215 -7.34 14.55 -20.85
CA LYS A 215 -7.30 15.69 -21.79
C LYS A 215 -5.91 15.99 -22.31
N THR A 216 -5.87 16.61 -23.49
CA THR A 216 -4.65 17.26 -23.99
C THR A 216 -4.64 18.71 -23.52
N VAL A 217 -3.57 19.11 -22.83
CA VAL A 217 -3.32 20.50 -22.44
C VAL A 217 -2.33 21.09 -23.45
N ARG A 218 -2.77 22.12 -24.19
CA ARG A 218 -1.96 22.73 -25.26
C ARG A 218 -0.61 23.22 -24.72
N ASN A 219 0.45 22.86 -25.41
CA ASN A 219 1.84 23.20 -25.11
C ASN A 219 2.38 22.61 -23.79
N GLU A 220 1.59 21.88 -23.00
CA GLU A 220 2.01 21.31 -21.73
C GLU A 220 2.08 19.78 -21.75
N GLY A 221 1.15 19.10 -22.46
CA GLY A 221 1.11 17.64 -22.54
C GLY A 221 -0.28 17.06 -22.29
N TYR A 222 -0.40 16.18 -21.28
CA TYR A 222 -1.65 15.48 -20.95
C TYR A 222 -1.95 15.59 -19.47
N ALA A 223 -3.22 15.66 -19.09
CA ALA A 223 -3.68 15.68 -17.71
C ALA A 223 -4.94 14.81 -17.54
N LEU A 224 -5.05 14.11 -16.42
CA LEU A 224 -6.23 13.34 -16.01
C LEU A 224 -7.06 14.15 -15.02
N TYR A 225 -8.37 14.23 -15.28
CA TYR A 225 -9.35 14.92 -14.42
C TYR A 225 -10.39 13.92 -13.90
N THR A 226 -11.02 14.23 -12.77
CA THR A 226 -12.13 13.46 -12.16
C THR A 226 -13.46 14.12 -12.42
#